data_31d21422b8b28fa0ac268e3f57ff6e95
#
_entry.id   31d21422b8b28fa0ac268e3f57ff6e95
#
_cell.length_a   1.000
_cell.length_b   1.000
_cell.length_c   1.000
_cell.angle_alpha   90.00
_cell.angle_beta   90.00
_cell.angle_gamma   90.00
#
_symmetry.space_group_name_H-M   'P 1'
#
loop_
_entity.id
_entity.type
_entity.pdbx_description
1 polymer ?
#
loop_
_entity_poly.entity_id
_entity_poly.type
_entity_poly.pdbx_seq_one_letter_code
_entity_poly.pdbx_strand_id
1 'polypeptide(L)'
;MSDQYYPSASSNIGSSQIVTLYLGDYLNPGELIDSISSVTEDSGKSGLSISNIQVNTVADYSNSDFDIEVGQAAQFQLSTSSSVPITYLIKVTCATDGTPAQTIVEYFYYTFIEPCEVE
;
A
#
# COMPACT_ATOMS: atom_id res chain seq x y z
N MET A 1 -8.63 8.50 14.71
CA MET A 1 -8.04 7.17 14.47
C MET A 1 -8.38 6.73 13.07
N SER A 2 -7.39 6.35 12.37
CA SER A 2 -7.58 5.95 10.98
C SER A 2 -8.19 4.55 10.91
N ASP A 3 -9.12 4.38 9.99
CA ASP A 3 -9.73 3.09 9.70
C ASP A 3 -9.16 2.49 8.43
N GLN A 4 -7.97 2.92 8.06
CA GLN A 4 -7.35 2.46 6.84
C GLN A 4 -7.02 0.99 6.90
N TYR A 5 -7.14 0.36 5.76
CA TYR A 5 -6.85 -1.04 5.60
C TYR A 5 -5.40 -1.23 5.14
N TYR A 6 -4.66 -1.97 5.93
CA TYR A 6 -3.32 -2.41 5.58
C TYR A 6 -3.37 -3.93 5.52
N PRO A 7 -3.41 -4.52 4.32
CA PRO A 7 -3.61 -5.96 4.21
C PRO A 7 -2.52 -6.77 4.90
N SER A 8 -1.31 -6.19 4.95
CA SER A 8 -0.20 -6.82 5.64
C SER A 8 0.83 -5.74 5.92
N ALA A 9 1.24 -5.64 7.17
CA ALA A 9 2.32 -4.73 7.55
C ALA A 9 3.66 -5.45 7.54
N SER A 10 3.69 -6.71 7.18
CA SER A 10 4.93 -7.47 7.14
C SER A 10 4.83 -8.61 6.15
N SER A 11 5.99 -9.07 5.71
CA SER A 11 6.11 -10.28 4.91
C SER A 11 7.48 -10.89 5.16
N ASN A 12 7.70 -12.05 4.59
CA ASN A 12 8.97 -12.75 4.79
C ASN A 12 10.02 -12.21 3.82
N ILE A 13 11.26 -12.15 4.29
CA ILE A 13 12.40 -11.89 3.44
C ILE A 13 12.39 -12.96 2.33
N GLY A 14 12.60 -12.51 1.11
CA GLY A 14 12.60 -13.40 -0.05
C GLY A 14 11.27 -13.52 -0.75
N SER A 15 10.20 -13.00 -0.15
CA SER A 15 8.90 -13.02 -0.80
C SER A 15 8.64 -11.69 -1.50
N SER A 16 7.70 -11.73 -2.44
CA SER A 16 7.24 -10.55 -3.16
C SER A 16 5.74 -10.50 -2.97
N GLN A 17 5.26 -9.46 -2.32
CA GLN A 17 3.87 -9.38 -1.88
C GLN A 17 3.17 -8.19 -2.50
N ILE A 18 1.90 -8.38 -2.83
CA ILE A 18 1.04 -7.29 -3.27
C ILE A 18 0.42 -6.67 -2.05
N VAL A 19 0.60 -5.35 -1.93
CA VAL A 19 0.03 -4.57 -0.83
C VAL A 19 -1.11 -3.75 -1.39
N THR A 20 -2.23 -3.78 -0.69
CA THR A 20 -3.41 -2.98 -1.03
C THR A 20 -3.62 -1.97 0.08
N LEU A 21 -3.47 -0.70 -0.24
CA LEU A 21 -3.66 0.39 0.71
C LEU A 21 -5.00 1.04 0.43
N TYR A 22 -5.93 0.88 1.37
CA TYR A 22 -7.28 1.44 1.22
C TYR A 22 -7.24 2.93 1.52
N LEU A 23 -7.74 3.73 0.60
CA LEU A 23 -7.74 5.19 0.72
C LEU A 23 -9.15 5.77 0.63
N GLY A 24 -10.16 4.92 0.68
CA GLY A 24 -11.55 5.35 0.51
C GLY A 24 -12.02 6.37 1.54
N ASP A 25 -11.43 6.35 2.74
CA ASP A 25 -11.81 7.29 3.79
C ASP A 25 -11.45 8.73 3.44
N TYR A 26 -10.55 8.94 2.51
CA TYR A 26 -10.14 10.28 2.08
C TYR A 26 -10.91 10.79 0.88
N LEU A 27 -11.73 9.93 0.27
CA LEU A 27 -12.44 10.28 -0.96
C LEU A 27 -13.78 10.92 -0.62
N ASN A 28 -14.15 11.93 -1.39
CA ASN A 28 -15.48 12.50 -1.32
C ASN A 28 -16.48 11.56 -2.00
N PRO A 29 -17.77 11.70 -1.71
CA PRO A 29 -18.77 10.86 -2.36
C PRO A 29 -18.64 10.93 -3.89
N GLY A 30 -18.53 9.77 -4.51
CA GLY A 30 -18.39 9.67 -5.97
C GLY A 30 -17.00 9.90 -6.49
N GLU A 31 -16.05 10.25 -5.63
CA GLU A 31 -14.67 10.48 -6.05
C GLU A 31 -13.87 9.19 -6.01
N LEU A 32 -13.00 9.01 -6.97
CA LEU A 32 -12.12 7.83 -7.04
C LEU A 32 -10.67 8.28 -7.18
N ILE A 33 -9.76 7.36 -6.93
CA ILE A 33 -8.35 7.60 -7.20
C ILE A 33 -8.15 7.56 -8.71
N ASP A 34 -7.59 8.64 -9.26
CA ASP A 34 -7.32 8.73 -10.68
C ASP A 34 -5.96 8.12 -11.03
N SER A 35 -4.97 8.40 -10.21
CA SER A 35 -3.62 7.92 -10.47
C SER A 35 -2.82 7.87 -9.19
N ILE A 36 -1.78 7.04 -9.19
CA ILE A 36 -0.82 7.00 -8.11
C ILE A 36 0.43 7.69 -8.61
N SER A 37 0.72 8.86 -8.02
CA SER A 37 1.81 9.70 -8.47
C SER A 37 3.16 9.10 -8.11
N SER A 38 3.27 8.50 -6.92
CA SER A 38 4.51 7.88 -6.49
C SER A 38 4.28 6.95 -5.31
N VAL A 39 5.14 5.95 -5.20
CA VAL A 39 5.29 5.11 -4.03
C VAL A 39 6.78 5.06 -3.77
N THR A 40 7.21 5.57 -2.63
CA THR A 40 8.64 5.71 -2.35
C THR A 40 8.97 5.22 -0.97
N GLU A 41 10.23 4.88 -0.77
CA GLU A 41 10.76 4.53 0.54
C GLU A 41 11.36 5.80 1.13
N ASP A 42 10.85 6.22 2.27
CA ASP A 42 11.13 7.54 2.83
C ASP A 42 12.04 7.52 4.05
N SER A 43 12.48 6.35 4.51
CA SER A 43 13.38 6.29 5.66
C SER A 43 14.86 6.32 5.27
N GLY A 44 15.16 6.31 3.98
CA GLY A 44 16.53 6.34 3.49
C GLY A 44 17.20 4.98 3.44
N LYS A 45 16.47 3.90 3.66
CA LYS A 45 17.02 2.56 3.62
C LYS A 45 17.02 2.04 2.20
N SER A 46 17.99 1.19 1.89
CA SER A 46 18.13 0.64 0.55
C SER A 46 17.56 -0.77 0.48
N GLY A 47 17.45 -1.29 -0.73
CA GLY A 47 17.10 -2.69 -0.95
C GLY A 47 15.62 -2.93 -1.20
N LEU A 48 14.77 -1.94 -1.02
CA LEU A 48 13.34 -2.12 -1.29
C LEU A 48 13.07 -2.01 -2.78
N SER A 49 12.31 -2.97 -3.30
CA SER A 49 11.83 -2.97 -4.68
C SER A 49 10.34 -2.71 -4.67
N ILE A 50 9.92 -1.71 -5.41
CA ILE A 50 8.50 -1.35 -5.54
C ILE A 50 8.15 -1.46 -7.01
N SER A 51 7.12 -2.24 -7.32
CA SER A 51 6.73 -2.48 -8.71
C SER A 51 5.22 -2.65 -8.82
N ASN A 52 4.74 -2.70 -10.05
CA ASN A 52 3.32 -2.95 -10.36
C ASN A 52 2.39 -2.00 -9.61
N ILE A 53 2.75 -0.72 -9.65
CA ILE A 53 1.98 0.34 -8.98
C ILE A 53 0.73 0.60 -9.81
N GLN A 54 -0.44 0.49 -9.18
CA GLN A 54 -1.71 0.70 -9.88
C GLN A 54 -2.82 1.03 -8.89
N VAL A 55 -3.86 1.67 -9.41
CA VAL A 55 -5.13 1.78 -8.70
C VAL A 55 -5.80 0.41 -8.81
N ASN A 56 -6.48 -0.03 -7.75
CA ASN A 56 -7.11 -1.34 -7.76
C ASN A 56 -8.18 -1.41 -8.85
N THR A 57 -8.16 -2.52 -9.59
CA THR A 57 -9.09 -2.75 -10.70
C THR A 57 -10.15 -3.79 -10.36
N VAL A 58 -10.04 -4.42 -9.19
CA VAL A 58 -10.97 -5.44 -8.73
C VAL A 58 -11.41 -5.09 -7.33
N ALA A 59 -12.71 -5.15 -7.09
CA ALA A 59 -13.23 -4.91 -5.75
C ALA A 59 -12.84 -6.05 -4.82
N ASP A 60 -12.72 -5.74 -3.54
CA ASP A 60 -12.36 -6.73 -2.52
C ASP A 60 -13.34 -6.58 -1.36
N TYR A 61 -14.16 -7.59 -1.16
CA TYR A 61 -15.16 -7.61 -0.11
C TYR A 61 -14.79 -8.58 1.01
N SER A 62 -13.55 -9.04 1.03
CA SER A 62 -13.12 -10.03 2.01
C SER A 62 -12.89 -9.45 3.39
N ASN A 63 -12.75 -8.14 3.51
CA ASN A 63 -12.59 -7.50 4.80
C ASN A 63 -13.96 -7.33 5.46
N SER A 64 -14.09 -7.75 6.72
CA SER A 64 -15.36 -7.71 7.40
C SER A 64 -15.78 -6.31 7.85
N ASP A 65 -14.83 -5.37 7.89
CA ASP A 65 -15.10 -4.03 8.40
C ASP A 65 -15.54 -3.06 7.32
N PHE A 66 -15.14 -3.30 6.08
CA PHE A 66 -15.52 -2.43 4.97
C PHE A 66 -15.26 -3.13 3.65
N ASP A 67 -15.92 -2.62 2.62
CA ASP A 67 -15.72 -3.09 1.26
C ASP A 67 -14.74 -2.17 0.55
N ILE A 68 -13.86 -2.73 -0.26
CA ILE A 68 -12.96 -1.97 -1.10
C ILE A 68 -13.50 -2.04 -2.52
N GLU A 69 -13.97 -0.90 -3.01
CA GLU A 69 -14.47 -0.82 -4.38
C GLU A 69 -13.33 -0.48 -5.33
N VAL A 70 -13.57 -0.71 -6.62
CA VAL A 70 -12.62 -0.32 -7.65
C VAL A 70 -12.36 1.18 -7.56
N GLY A 71 -11.10 1.57 -7.60
CA GLY A 71 -10.73 2.99 -7.54
C GLY A 71 -10.55 3.54 -6.14
N GLN A 72 -10.62 2.70 -5.10
CA GLN A 72 -10.51 3.15 -3.73
C GLN A 72 -9.21 2.76 -3.05
N ALA A 73 -8.33 2.05 -3.74
CA ALA A 73 -7.10 1.58 -3.13
C ALA A 73 -5.92 1.71 -4.07
N ALA A 74 -4.75 1.90 -3.50
CA ALA A 74 -3.48 1.84 -4.21
C ALA A 74 -2.92 0.44 -4.03
N GLN A 75 -2.44 -0.15 -5.10
CA GLN A 75 -1.82 -1.47 -5.07
C GLN A 75 -0.42 -1.39 -5.63
N PHE A 76 0.48 -2.10 -5.00
CA PHE A 76 1.87 -2.18 -5.46
C PHE A 76 2.49 -3.43 -4.87
N GLN A 77 3.60 -3.84 -5.47
CA GLN A 77 4.27 -5.06 -5.07
C GLN A 77 5.58 -4.69 -4.39
N LEU A 78 5.85 -5.29 -3.24
CA LEU A 78 7.04 -5.00 -2.44
C LEU A 78 7.87 -6.25 -2.27
N SER A 79 9.18 -6.06 -2.38
CA SER A 79 10.15 -7.10 -2.04
C SER A 79 11.43 -6.41 -1.54
N THR A 80 12.29 -7.16 -0.90
CA THR A 80 13.55 -6.62 -0.40
C THR A 80 14.72 -7.51 -0.80
N SER A 81 15.86 -6.87 -1.05
CA SER A 81 17.11 -7.59 -1.24
C SER A 81 17.87 -7.78 0.07
N SER A 82 17.35 -7.28 1.18
CA SER A 82 17.98 -7.45 2.48
C SER A 82 17.98 -8.92 2.89
N SER A 83 19.04 -9.36 3.52
CA SER A 83 19.12 -10.71 4.08
C SER A 83 18.85 -10.72 5.58
N VAL A 84 18.52 -9.58 6.16
CA VAL A 84 18.22 -9.45 7.59
C VAL A 84 16.91 -8.69 7.74
N PRO A 85 16.22 -8.84 8.88
CA PRO A 85 14.97 -8.11 9.09
C PRO A 85 15.17 -6.60 8.94
N ILE A 86 14.20 -5.97 8.28
CA ILE A 86 14.29 -4.55 7.99
C ILE A 86 12.88 -3.96 7.91
N THR A 87 12.73 -2.73 8.41
CA THR A 87 11.46 -2.00 8.34
C THR A 87 11.67 -0.78 7.46
N TYR A 88 10.78 -0.63 6.49
CA TYR A 88 10.78 0.51 5.58
C TYR A 88 9.62 1.45 5.92
N LEU A 89 9.81 2.72 5.66
CA LEU A 89 8.72 3.69 5.70
C LEU A 89 8.29 3.97 4.26
N ILE A 90 7.05 3.66 3.95
CA ILE A 90 6.50 3.78 2.60
C ILE A 90 5.63 5.01 2.53
N LYS A 91 5.85 5.83 1.51
CA LYS A 91 5.05 7.02 1.24
C LYS A 91 4.32 6.82 -0.07
N VAL A 92 3.01 6.94 -0.03
CA VAL A 92 2.15 6.81 -1.22
C VAL A 92 1.49 8.15 -1.49
N THR A 93 1.61 8.63 -2.71
CA THR A 93 1.01 9.88 -3.15
C THR A 93 0.07 9.60 -4.31
N CYS A 94 -1.18 9.99 -4.17
CA CYS A 94 -2.23 9.75 -5.16
C CYS A 94 -2.92 11.04 -5.54
N ALA A 95 -3.47 11.07 -6.75
CA ALA A 95 -4.36 12.14 -7.20
C ALA A 95 -5.74 11.54 -7.43
N THR A 96 -6.78 12.30 -7.09
CA THR A 96 -8.16 11.86 -7.26
C THR A 96 -8.76 12.48 -8.52
N ASP A 97 -9.94 11.96 -8.90
CA ASP A 97 -10.66 12.47 -10.06
C ASP A 97 -11.72 13.52 -9.71
N GLY A 98 -11.66 14.05 -8.49
CA GLY A 98 -12.63 15.06 -8.06
C GLY A 98 -12.43 16.39 -8.77
N THR A 99 -13.39 17.29 -8.54
CA THR A 99 -13.36 18.65 -9.07
C THR A 99 -13.58 19.61 -7.92
N PRO A 100 -12.54 20.21 -7.36
CA PRO A 100 -11.12 20.02 -7.71
C PRO A 100 -10.57 18.67 -7.25
N ALA A 101 -9.53 18.22 -7.92
CA ALA A 101 -8.85 16.99 -7.55
C ALA A 101 -8.12 17.17 -6.23
N GLN A 102 -8.07 16.11 -5.44
CA GLN A 102 -7.30 16.08 -4.21
C GLN A 102 -5.99 15.37 -4.41
N THR A 103 -5.00 15.72 -3.59
CA THR A 103 -3.77 14.95 -3.47
C THR A 103 -3.79 14.28 -2.12
N ILE A 104 -3.66 12.97 -2.10
CA ILE A 104 -3.66 12.17 -0.88
C ILE A 104 -2.24 11.67 -0.66
N VAL A 105 -1.70 11.93 0.53
CA VAL A 105 -0.38 11.44 0.92
C VAL A 105 -0.56 10.57 2.15
N GLU A 106 -0.09 9.34 2.07
CA GLU A 106 -0.23 8.40 3.16
C GLU A 106 1.11 7.71 3.42
N TYR A 107 1.41 7.48 4.70
CA TYR A 107 2.64 6.80 5.11
C TYR A 107 2.28 5.56 5.90
N PHE A 108 3.07 4.50 5.74
CA PHE A 108 2.96 3.33 6.62
C PHE A 108 4.30 2.63 6.69
N TYR A 109 4.49 1.87 7.77
CA TYR A 109 5.70 1.06 7.93
C TYR A 109 5.43 -0.33 7.40
N TYR A 110 6.42 -0.88 6.72
CA TYR A 110 6.36 -2.23 6.20
C TYR A 110 7.62 -2.97 6.60
N THR A 111 7.46 -4.11 7.26
CA THR A 111 8.56 -4.87 7.83
C THR A 111 8.74 -6.18 7.08
N PHE A 112 10.00 -6.49 6.71
CA PHE A 112 10.36 -7.80 6.22
C PHE A 112 11.01 -8.55 7.37
N ILE A 113 10.54 -9.75 7.64
CA ILE A 113 10.99 -10.57 8.76
C ILE A 113 11.59 -11.86 8.22
N GLU A 114 12.37 -12.53 9.05
CA GLU A 114 12.88 -13.83 8.68
C GLU A 114 11.75 -14.84 8.69
N PRO A 115 11.73 -15.75 7.70
CA PRO A 115 10.72 -16.81 7.71
C PRO A 115 10.80 -17.61 9.00
N CYS A 116 9.63 -18.02 9.48
CA CYS A 116 9.58 -18.84 10.68
C CYS A 116 10.19 -20.20 10.37
N GLU A 117 11.12 -20.62 11.22
CA GLU A 117 11.74 -21.93 11.08
C GLU A 117 10.80 -22.98 11.63
N VAL A 118 10.69 -24.08 10.92
CA VAL A 118 9.89 -25.21 11.36
C VAL A 118 10.84 -26.36 11.62
N GLU A 119 10.89 -26.76 12.84
CA GLU A 119 11.78 -27.83 13.26
C GLU A 119 11.12 -29.21 13.18
#